data_e8db99fec9dc4d7efdaa832f961c3dc3
#
_entry.id   e8db99fec9dc4d7efdaa832f961c3dc3
#
_cell.length_a   1.000
_cell.length_b   1.000
_cell.length_c   1.000
_cell.angle_alpha   90.00
_cell.angle_beta   90.00
_cell.angle_gamma   90.00
#
_symmetry.space_group_name_H-M   'P 1'
#
loop_
_entity.id
_entity.type
_entity.pdbx_description
1 polymer ?
#
loop_
_entity_poly.entity_id
_entity_poly.type
_entity_poly.pdbx_seq_one_letter_code
_entity_poly.pdbx_strand_id
1 'polypeptide(L)'
;MTTSKIIRIGFLIFPGFPMSCLTSMIEPLRAANEITGREAFAWSLISEDGAKVTASANVAFDPDLALDAADNMDQIFLLSGPSSTFENAHTADGKLRKLARHGVVMGAVSGGVF
;
A
#
# COMPACT_ATOMS: atom_id res chain seq x y z
N MET A 1 13.11 -3.44 29.48
CA MET A 1 12.19 -2.58 28.81
C MET A 1 12.07 -2.91 27.33
N THR A 2 10.90 -3.18 26.89
CA THR A 2 10.69 -3.50 25.48
C THR A 2 10.36 -2.24 24.70
N THR A 3 11.12 -2.02 23.63
CA THR A 3 10.82 -0.96 22.69
C THR A 3 9.82 -1.51 21.70
N SER A 4 8.66 -0.89 21.62
CA SER A 4 7.64 -1.32 20.68
C SER A 4 8.05 -0.93 19.27
N LYS A 5 8.16 -1.91 18.41
CA LYS A 5 8.47 -1.66 17.00
C LYS A 5 7.20 -1.20 16.29
N ILE A 6 7.33 -0.16 15.47
CA ILE A 6 6.24 0.27 14.58
C ILE A 6 6.28 -0.59 13.33
N ILE A 7 5.16 -1.20 13.01
CA ILE A 7 5.02 -1.97 11.76
C ILE A 7 4.63 -1.01 10.65
N ARG A 8 5.44 -0.94 9.61
CA ARG A 8 5.25 -0.02 8.50
C ARG A 8 4.63 -0.74 7.32
N ILE A 9 3.47 -0.27 6.88
CA ILE A 9 2.69 -0.90 5.84
C ILE A 9 2.55 0.06 4.67
N GLY A 10 2.92 -0.38 3.48
CA GLY A 10 2.71 0.36 2.25
C GLY A 10 1.52 -0.17 1.48
N PHE A 11 0.73 0.73 0.93
CA PHE A 11 -0.38 0.38 0.04
C PHE A 11 -0.05 0.91 -1.34
N LEU A 12 0.33 0.00 -2.24
CA LEU A 12 0.64 0.34 -3.62
C LEU A 12 -0.66 0.34 -4.40
N ILE A 13 -1.08 1.53 -4.80
CA ILE A 13 -2.37 1.74 -5.45
C ILE A 13 -2.19 1.89 -6.95
N PHE A 14 -3.07 1.24 -7.70
CA PHE A 14 -3.08 1.29 -9.17
C PHE A 14 -4.36 1.94 -9.66
N PRO A 15 -4.34 2.57 -10.85
CA PRO A 15 -5.53 3.23 -11.38
C PRO A 15 -6.75 2.31 -11.38
N GLY A 16 -7.87 2.82 -10.92
CA GLY A 16 -9.11 2.06 -10.84
C GLY A 16 -9.26 1.18 -9.60
N PHE A 17 -8.32 1.26 -8.65
CA PHE A 17 -8.43 0.43 -7.45
C PHE A 17 -9.70 0.76 -6.66
N PRO A 18 -10.38 -0.24 -6.07
CA PRO A 18 -11.56 0.02 -5.25
C PRO A 18 -11.17 0.73 -3.95
N MET A 19 -11.77 1.89 -3.70
CA MET A 19 -11.46 2.67 -2.50
C MET A 19 -11.76 1.90 -1.22
N SER A 20 -12.80 1.09 -1.22
CA SER A 20 -13.19 0.32 -0.04
C SER A 20 -12.13 -0.70 0.37
N CYS A 21 -11.34 -1.21 -0.58
CA CYS A 21 -10.24 -2.10 -0.26
C CYS A 21 -9.20 -1.40 0.61
N LEU A 22 -8.88 -0.15 0.26
CA LEU A 22 -7.92 0.63 1.02
C LEU A 22 -8.46 0.99 2.40
N THR A 23 -9.67 1.54 2.46
CA THR A 23 -10.24 1.98 3.74
C THR A 23 -10.50 0.81 4.68
N SER A 24 -10.89 -0.35 4.15
CA SER A 24 -11.10 -1.55 4.97
C SER A 24 -9.80 -2.06 5.59
N MET A 25 -8.66 -1.76 4.99
CA MET A 25 -7.36 -2.17 5.53
C MET A 25 -6.79 -1.13 6.49
N ILE A 26 -7.00 0.15 6.21
CA ILE A 26 -6.46 1.23 7.05
C ILE A 26 -7.23 1.40 8.35
N GLU A 27 -8.54 1.31 8.33
CA GLU A 27 -9.37 1.58 9.50
C GLU A 27 -9.08 0.68 10.70
N PRO A 28 -8.87 -0.63 10.53
CA PRO A 28 -8.44 -1.47 11.67
C PRO A 28 -7.09 -1.07 12.24
N LEU A 29 -6.16 -0.59 11.41
CA LEU A 29 -4.85 -0.13 11.87
C LEU A 29 -4.98 1.13 12.71
N ARG A 30 -5.80 2.07 12.25
CA ARG A 30 -6.09 3.29 12.99
C ARG A 30 -6.73 2.96 14.33
N ALA A 31 -7.72 2.06 14.32
CA ALA A 31 -8.40 1.66 15.55
C ALA A 31 -7.42 1.00 16.53
N ALA A 32 -6.51 0.17 16.05
CA ALA A 32 -5.51 -0.47 16.89
C ALA A 32 -4.61 0.56 17.56
N ASN A 33 -4.20 1.60 16.82
CA ASN A 33 -3.38 2.68 17.38
C ASN A 33 -4.15 3.42 18.48
N GLU A 34 -5.42 3.71 18.26
CA GLU A 34 -6.25 4.40 19.24
C GLU A 34 -6.47 3.55 20.51
N ILE A 35 -6.78 2.27 20.34
CA ILE A 35 -7.06 1.37 21.45
C ILE A 35 -5.82 1.16 22.32
N THR A 36 -4.67 1.00 21.70
CA THR A 36 -3.41 0.77 22.44
C THR A 36 -2.80 2.07 22.97
N GLY A 37 -3.26 3.21 22.49
CA GLY A 37 -2.72 4.51 22.88
C GLY A 37 -1.31 4.77 22.38
N ARG A 38 -0.87 4.06 21.36
CA ARG A 38 0.45 4.24 20.76
C ARG A 38 0.41 3.96 19.26
N GLU A 39 1.43 4.44 18.55
CA GLU A 39 1.56 4.18 17.12
C GLU A 39 2.18 2.79 16.91
N ALA A 40 1.31 1.76 16.89
CA ALA A 40 1.74 0.40 16.62
C ALA A 40 1.92 0.16 15.11
N PHE A 41 1.18 0.89 14.30
CA PHE A 41 1.19 0.77 12.84
C PHE A 41 1.36 2.16 12.22
N ALA A 42 2.18 2.22 11.18
CA ALA A 42 2.27 3.39 10.32
C ALA A 42 2.01 2.92 8.88
N TRP A 43 1.35 3.72 8.10
CA TRP A 43 1.03 3.36 6.72
C TRP A 43 1.34 4.49 5.77
N SER A 44 1.59 4.11 4.51
CA SER A 44 1.86 5.07 3.46
C SER A 44 1.17 4.63 2.18
N LEU A 45 0.65 5.57 1.43
CA LEU A 45 0.14 5.31 0.09
C LEU A 45 1.30 5.42 -0.89
N ILE A 46 1.42 4.44 -1.77
CA ILE A 46 2.49 4.35 -2.74
C ILE A 46 1.88 4.27 -4.13
N SER A 47 2.44 4.99 -5.10
CA SER A 47 2.11 4.78 -6.50
C SER A 47 3.38 4.43 -7.27
N GLU A 48 3.25 3.91 -8.48
CA GLU A 48 4.40 3.46 -9.26
C GLU A 48 5.41 4.59 -9.47
N ASP A 49 4.93 5.78 -9.80
CA ASP A 49 5.77 6.93 -10.13
C ASP A 49 5.65 8.11 -9.16
N GLY A 50 4.88 7.95 -8.09
CA GLY A 50 4.64 9.02 -7.13
C GLY A 50 3.55 9.99 -7.56
N ALA A 51 2.95 9.77 -8.71
CA ALA A 51 1.88 10.63 -9.20
C ALA A 51 0.52 10.21 -8.64
N LYS A 52 -0.41 11.14 -8.68
CA LYS A 52 -1.79 10.94 -8.24
C LYS A 52 -2.43 9.75 -8.95
N VAL A 53 -3.19 8.96 -8.22
CA VAL A 53 -3.89 7.78 -8.76
C VAL A 53 -5.39 7.99 -8.61
N THR A 54 -6.12 7.78 -9.71
CA THR A 54 -7.57 7.85 -9.68
C THR A 54 -8.15 6.48 -9.34
N ALA A 55 -8.83 6.42 -8.23
CA ALA A 55 -9.47 5.20 -7.74
C ALA A 55 -10.83 4.98 -8.41
N SER A 56 -11.53 3.95 -7.97
CA SER A 56 -12.91 3.72 -8.35
C SER A 56 -13.76 4.96 -8.03
N ALA A 57 -14.90 5.09 -8.68
CA ALA A 57 -15.79 6.24 -8.55
C ALA A 57 -15.09 7.58 -8.88
N ASN A 58 -13.99 7.53 -9.62
CA ASN A 58 -13.31 8.71 -10.14
C ASN A 58 -12.77 9.64 -9.03
N VAL A 59 -12.38 9.07 -7.90
CA VAL A 59 -11.78 9.83 -6.79
C VAL A 59 -10.27 9.73 -6.87
N ALA A 60 -9.57 10.86 -6.83
CA ALA A 60 -8.13 10.89 -6.90
C ALA A 60 -7.49 10.81 -5.52
N PHE A 61 -6.41 10.06 -5.44
CA PHE A 61 -5.61 9.92 -4.22
C PHE A 61 -4.18 10.38 -4.47
N ASP A 62 -3.66 11.19 -3.58
CA ASP A 62 -2.25 11.59 -3.60
C ASP A 62 -1.42 10.59 -2.83
N PRO A 63 -0.43 9.95 -3.46
CA PRO A 63 0.45 9.05 -2.73
C PRO A 63 1.41 9.82 -1.84
N ASP A 64 1.92 9.13 -0.82
CA ASP A 64 2.98 9.66 0.02
C ASP A 64 4.34 9.45 -0.62
N LEU A 65 4.49 8.36 -1.37
CA LEU A 65 5.76 7.93 -1.95
C LEU A 65 5.58 7.36 -3.35
N ALA A 66 6.64 7.45 -4.14
CA ALA A 66 6.78 6.58 -5.31
C ALA A 66 7.33 5.23 -4.88
N LEU A 67 7.09 4.19 -5.67
CA LEU A 67 7.55 2.84 -5.33
C LEU A 67 9.07 2.77 -5.12
N ASP A 68 9.83 3.52 -5.90
CA ASP A 68 11.30 3.55 -5.77
C ASP A 68 11.76 4.06 -4.41
N ALA A 69 10.95 4.85 -3.73
CA ALA A 69 11.29 5.40 -2.42
C ALA A 69 10.74 4.55 -1.26
N ALA A 70 10.10 3.43 -1.56
CA ALA A 70 9.41 2.62 -0.55
C ALA A 70 10.31 1.54 0.04
N ASP A 71 11.49 1.93 0.53
CA ASP A 71 12.48 0.97 1.05
C ASP A 71 12.29 0.64 2.53
N ASN A 72 11.48 1.40 3.22
CA ASN A 72 11.34 1.30 4.68
C ASN A 72 9.99 0.71 5.09
N MET A 73 9.52 -0.29 4.34
CA MET A 73 8.24 -0.96 4.63
C MET A 73 8.47 -2.37 5.13
N ASP A 74 7.66 -2.79 6.10
CA ASP A 74 7.64 -4.18 6.56
C ASP A 74 6.72 -5.02 5.70
N GLN A 75 5.63 -4.42 5.23
CA GLN A 75 4.63 -5.08 4.39
C GLN A 75 4.19 -4.13 3.29
N ILE A 76 3.92 -4.67 2.11
CA ILE A 76 3.35 -3.90 0.99
C ILE A 76 2.17 -4.68 0.43
N PHE A 77 1.03 -4.02 0.32
CA PHE A 77 -0.17 -4.58 -0.29
C PHE A 77 -0.44 -3.87 -1.61
N LEU A 78 -0.63 -4.65 -2.66
CA LEU A 78 -0.94 -4.15 -3.98
C LEU A 78 -2.46 -4.12 -4.14
N LEU A 79 -3.01 -2.94 -4.38
CA LEU A 79 -4.46 -2.75 -4.52
C LEU A 79 -4.77 -2.44 -5.98
N SER A 80 -5.51 -3.35 -6.62
CA SER A 80 -5.88 -3.20 -8.01
C SER A 80 -7.35 -3.56 -8.21
N GLY A 81 -7.94 -3.05 -9.27
CA GLY A 81 -9.29 -3.38 -9.69
C GLY A 81 -9.28 -4.10 -11.03
N PRO A 82 -10.46 -4.47 -11.54
CA PRO A 82 -10.57 -5.19 -12.81
C PRO A 82 -9.96 -4.44 -14.00
N SER A 83 -9.97 -3.11 -13.93
CA SER A 83 -9.45 -2.27 -15.02
C SER A 83 -8.10 -1.65 -14.70
N SER A 84 -7.45 -2.09 -13.63
CA SER A 84 -6.14 -1.56 -13.28
C SER A 84 -5.08 -1.98 -14.28
N THR A 85 -4.19 -1.04 -14.60
CA THR A 85 -3.08 -1.29 -15.50
C THR A 85 -1.77 -0.97 -14.82
N PHE A 86 -0.74 -1.72 -15.18
CA PHE A 86 0.63 -1.48 -14.73
C PHE A 86 1.34 -0.71 -15.83
N GLU A 87 1.46 0.60 -15.67
CA GLU A 87 2.07 1.43 -16.72
C GLU A 87 3.57 1.18 -16.85
N ASN A 88 4.24 0.86 -15.76
CA ASN A 88 5.67 0.58 -15.73
C ASN A 88 5.93 -0.80 -15.12
N ALA A 89 5.28 -1.82 -15.68
CA ALA A 89 5.28 -3.17 -15.12
C ALA A 89 6.67 -3.73 -14.87
N HIS A 90 7.59 -3.55 -15.81
CA HIS A 90 8.95 -4.09 -15.65
C HIS A 90 9.70 -3.44 -14.49
N THR A 91 9.58 -2.13 -14.34
CA THR A 91 10.23 -1.40 -13.26
C THR A 91 9.61 -1.77 -11.92
N ALA A 92 8.28 -1.83 -11.88
CA ALA A 92 7.56 -2.21 -10.66
C ALA A 92 7.92 -3.63 -10.23
N ASP A 93 7.92 -4.58 -11.15
CA ASP A 93 8.27 -5.96 -10.85
C ASP A 93 9.68 -6.09 -10.29
N GLY A 94 10.64 -5.39 -10.87
CA GLY A 94 12.02 -5.41 -10.40
C GLY A 94 12.14 -4.90 -8.98
N LYS A 95 11.49 -3.78 -8.67
CA LYS A 95 11.51 -3.20 -7.33
C LYS A 95 10.80 -4.11 -6.33
N LEU A 96 9.66 -4.66 -6.69
CA LEU A 96 8.90 -5.55 -5.81
C LEU A 96 9.69 -6.83 -5.49
N ARG A 97 10.36 -7.41 -6.47
CA ARG A 97 11.22 -8.58 -6.24
C ARG A 97 12.37 -8.26 -5.31
N LYS A 98 12.98 -7.09 -5.49
CA LYS A 98 14.07 -6.64 -4.62
C LYS A 98 13.58 -6.50 -3.17
N LEU A 99 12.43 -5.88 -2.97
CA LEU A 99 11.86 -5.71 -1.63
C LEU A 99 11.53 -7.06 -1.00
N ALA A 100 10.96 -7.99 -1.77
CA ALA A 100 10.65 -9.33 -1.27
C ALA A 100 11.93 -10.06 -0.85
N ARG A 101 13.01 -9.93 -1.61
CA ARG A 101 14.30 -10.54 -1.25
C ARG A 101 14.88 -9.94 0.05
N HIS A 102 14.49 -8.71 0.38
CA HIS A 102 14.93 -8.07 1.62
C HIS A 102 13.96 -8.29 2.78
N GLY A 103 13.04 -9.24 2.64
CA GLY A 103 12.17 -9.65 3.72
C GLY A 103 10.86 -8.89 3.85
N VAL A 104 10.52 -8.03 2.88
CA VAL A 104 9.25 -7.32 2.89
C VAL A 104 8.13 -8.30 2.54
N VAL A 105 7.10 -8.37 3.38
CA VAL A 105 5.94 -9.21 3.14
C VAL A 105 5.05 -8.56 2.09
N MET A 106 4.66 -9.33 1.08
CA MET A 106 3.83 -8.83 -0.02
C MET A 106 2.46 -9.47 -0.01
N GLY A 107 1.45 -8.68 -0.29
CA GLY A 107 0.09 -9.16 -0.47
C GLY A 107 -0.56 -8.46 -1.64
N ALA A 108 -1.57 -9.06 -2.22
CA ALA A 108 -2.34 -8.47 -3.31
C ALA A 108 -3.82 -8.52 -2.97
N VAL A 109 -4.50 -7.41 -3.20
CA VAL A 109 -5.94 -7.31 -2.98
C VAL A 109 -6.58 -6.81 -4.27
N SER A 110 -7.53 -7.59 -4.79
CA SER A 110 -8.26 -7.23 -6.00
C SER A 110 -9.74 -7.11 -5.67
N GLY A 111 -10.29 -5.94 -5.94
CA GLY A 111 -11.71 -5.71 -5.74
C GLY A 111 -12.59 -6.31 -6.82
N GLY A 112 -12.01 -6.88 -7.86
CA GLY A 112 -12.74 -7.50 -8.94
C GLY A 112 -13.04 -8.99 -8.75
N VAL A 113 -12.62 -9.56 -7.64
CA VAL A 113 -12.79 -10.99 -7.37
C VAL A 113 -13.96 -11.17 -6.43
N PHE A 114 -15.09 -11.43 -7.00
CA PHE A 114 -16.31 -11.71 -6.25
C PHE A 114 -16.99 -12.91 -6.85
#